data_e5582401bbad9ce8b1714ed7a62d0550
#
_entry.id   e5582401bbad9ce8b1714ed7a62d0550
#
_cell.length_a   1.000
_cell.length_b   1.000
_cell.length_c   1.000
_cell.angle_alpha   90.00
_cell.angle_beta   90.00
_cell.angle_gamma   90.00
#
_symmetry.space_group_name_H-M   'P 1'
#
loop_
_entity.id
_entity.type
_entity.pdbx_description
1 polymer ?
#
loop_
_entity_poly.entity_id
_entity_poly.type
_entity_poly.pdbx_seq_one_letter_code
_entity_poly.pdbx_strand_id
1 'polypeptide(L)'
;MEWDVVITVQTALHVGDGERWYRDVDFVVEQPGGGAPRATLIDVDRALELVDEVELQRIANGQVARGLGERRRRECTVATLRIRPMRRGSNVSEWVLRFIRDGTGRLYLPGSTVKGALRTAILRTLLRRSGARPDALIAETRAEILEQRLRRLRFEGRKADPANLDALRALRVSDFYPEGETATELSEVEVRDIQKGRGVLSVWVETVPRNGSFRGRIAIDETLLERGEPDGAVARLLRALPDVVREDTLEVLRVLDGWEGSPNRTRPYGAWLTAINANTPPLAFLGWGTGWAPHTVGALLTNPRDRLEFARKHNLGRGGPIGADFPKSGKFVLTQFETRSRPMPLGLVAVDFAPTRRKGRA
;
A
#
# COMPACT_ATOMS: atom_id res chain seq x y z
N MET A 1 18.17 -10.57 -15.56
CA MET A 1 17.16 -9.66 -16.14
C MET A 1 16.96 -8.51 -15.18
N GLU A 2 16.81 -7.26 -15.67
CA GLU A 2 16.69 -6.07 -14.81
C GLU A 2 15.79 -5.01 -15.47
N TRP A 3 15.00 -4.31 -14.65
CA TRP A 3 14.14 -3.20 -15.06
C TRP A 3 14.38 -1.95 -14.21
N ASP A 4 14.44 -0.81 -14.84
CA ASP A 4 14.17 0.46 -14.20
C ASP A 4 12.64 0.59 -14.09
N VAL A 5 12.14 0.82 -12.88
CA VAL A 5 10.71 0.77 -12.62
C VAL A 5 10.22 2.09 -12.08
N VAL A 6 9.11 2.57 -12.65
CA VAL A 6 8.39 3.74 -12.14
C VAL A 6 7.04 3.28 -11.57
N ILE A 7 6.78 3.64 -10.32
CA ILE A 7 5.51 3.40 -9.64
C ILE A 7 4.76 4.72 -9.57
N THR A 8 3.61 4.81 -10.26
CA THR A 8 2.76 6.00 -10.29
C THR A 8 1.46 5.76 -9.53
N VAL A 9 1.17 6.60 -8.55
CA VAL A 9 -0.02 6.50 -7.69
C VAL A 9 -1.29 6.78 -8.50
N GLN A 10 -2.23 5.84 -8.49
CA GLN A 10 -3.54 5.97 -9.16
C GLN A 10 -4.65 6.34 -8.18
N THR A 11 -4.59 5.80 -6.95
CA THR A 11 -5.42 6.24 -5.82
C THR A 11 -4.51 6.54 -4.64
N ALA A 12 -4.90 7.42 -3.73
CA ALA A 12 -4.05 7.84 -2.63
C ALA A 12 -3.31 6.66 -1.96
N LEU A 13 -2.01 6.79 -1.81
CA LEU A 13 -1.13 5.75 -1.30
C LEU A 13 -0.65 6.12 0.10
N HIS A 14 -0.73 5.15 1.02
CA HIS A 14 -0.11 5.24 2.34
C HIS A 14 0.76 4.00 2.61
N VAL A 15 2.02 4.24 2.92
CA VAL A 15 2.95 3.23 3.46
C VAL A 15 3.47 3.78 4.77
N GLY A 16 3.02 3.23 5.87
CA GLY A 16 3.38 3.70 7.21
C GLY A 16 4.56 2.96 7.80
N ASP A 17 5.26 3.61 8.73
CA ASP A 17 6.30 3.04 9.58
C ASP A 17 5.78 2.61 10.96
N GLY A 18 4.48 2.82 11.22
CA GLY A 18 3.84 2.57 12.51
C GLY A 18 3.79 3.79 13.41
N GLU A 19 4.52 4.84 13.07
CA GLU A 19 4.59 6.07 13.84
C GLU A 19 3.41 7.02 13.56
N ARG A 20 3.26 8.00 14.43
CA ARG A 20 2.18 8.99 14.37
C ARG A 20 2.71 10.39 14.55
N TRP A 21 2.02 11.33 13.96
CA TRP A 21 2.11 12.74 14.34
C TRP A 21 0.95 13.10 15.26
N TYR A 22 1.23 13.84 16.28
CA TYR A 22 0.25 14.31 17.25
C TYR A 22 -0.08 15.78 17.00
N ARG A 23 -1.36 16.07 16.92
CA ARG A 23 -1.84 17.43 16.78
C ARG A 23 -1.41 18.27 17.98
N ASP A 24 -1.08 19.53 17.72
CA ASP A 24 -0.56 20.50 18.69
C ASP A 24 0.85 20.16 19.23
N VAL A 25 1.39 18.98 18.96
CA VAL A 25 2.79 18.58 19.26
C VAL A 25 3.64 18.65 17.98
N ASP A 26 3.34 17.80 16.99
CA ASP A 26 4.08 17.69 15.76
C ASP A 26 3.52 18.57 14.64
N PHE A 27 2.24 18.92 14.72
CA PHE A 27 1.60 19.76 13.73
C PHE A 27 0.45 20.61 14.29
N VAL A 28 0.18 21.71 13.63
CA VAL A 28 -1.02 22.53 13.87
C VAL A 28 -1.90 22.54 12.64
N VAL A 29 -3.22 22.66 12.85
CA VAL A 29 -4.19 22.86 11.77
C VAL A 29 -4.54 24.34 11.70
N GLU A 30 -4.29 24.97 10.57
CA GLU A 30 -4.50 26.38 10.31
C GLU A 30 -5.44 26.59 9.12
N GLN A 31 -6.20 27.68 9.14
CA GLN A 31 -7.07 28.08 8.04
C GLN A 31 -6.71 29.50 7.59
N PRO A 32 -5.64 29.68 6.81
CA PRO A 32 -5.16 30.99 6.41
C PRO A 32 -6.22 31.75 5.63
N GLY A 33 -6.59 32.97 6.09
CA GLY A 33 -7.48 33.86 5.37
C GLY A 33 -8.85 33.34 4.98
N GLY A 34 -9.39 32.34 5.73
CA GLY A 34 -10.66 31.67 5.39
C GLY A 34 -10.57 30.68 4.24
N GLY A 35 -9.36 30.36 3.75
CA GLY A 35 -9.09 29.36 2.73
C GLY A 35 -9.26 27.91 3.21
N ALA A 36 -8.83 26.95 2.40
CA ALA A 36 -8.83 25.54 2.79
C ALA A 36 -7.89 25.28 3.97
N PRO A 37 -8.27 24.46 4.96
CA PRO A 37 -7.43 24.14 6.08
C PRO A 37 -6.16 23.41 5.63
N ARG A 38 -5.05 23.66 6.35
CA ARG A 38 -3.74 23.07 6.13
C ARG A 38 -3.16 22.59 7.43
N ALA A 39 -2.32 21.57 7.39
CA ALA A 39 -1.54 21.10 8.52
C ALA A 39 -0.09 21.55 8.34
N THR A 40 0.40 22.35 9.27
CA THR A 40 1.79 22.81 9.32
C THR A 40 2.58 21.91 10.23
N LEU A 41 3.50 21.13 9.66
CA LEU A 41 4.40 20.21 10.39
C LEU A 41 5.58 20.99 10.95
N ILE A 42 5.93 20.68 12.20
CA ILE A 42 6.98 21.34 12.96
C ILE A 42 8.12 20.35 13.24
N ASP A 43 9.33 20.79 13.07
CA ASP A 43 10.52 20.15 13.61
C ASP A 43 10.55 20.41 15.12
N VAL A 44 10.12 19.40 15.89
CA VAL A 44 9.98 19.51 17.36
C VAL A 44 11.34 19.66 18.02
N ASP A 45 12.36 18.95 17.56
CA ASP A 45 13.71 19.00 18.16
C ASP A 45 14.30 20.40 17.98
N ARG A 46 14.24 20.93 16.76
CA ARG A 46 14.68 22.30 16.46
C ARG A 46 13.84 23.34 17.20
N ALA A 47 12.54 23.10 17.37
CA ALA A 47 11.68 24.00 18.12
C ALA A 47 12.13 24.10 19.60
N LEU A 48 12.42 22.95 20.22
CA LEU A 48 12.89 22.89 21.61
C LEU A 48 14.25 23.55 21.82
N GLU A 49 15.12 23.55 20.81
CA GLU A 49 16.42 24.26 20.85
C GLU A 49 16.28 25.77 20.78
N LEU A 50 15.21 26.28 20.16
CA LEU A 50 15.04 27.71 19.86
C LEU A 50 14.07 28.43 20.80
N VAL A 51 13.29 27.73 21.64
CA VAL A 51 12.29 28.34 22.53
C VAL A 51 12.93 29.19 23.60
N ASP A 52 12.31 30.30 23.93
CA ASP A 52 12.63 31.13 25.09
C ASP A 52 11.83 30.68 26.33
N GLU A 53 12.10 31.31 27.50
CA GLU A 53 11.44 30.96 28.77
C GLU A 53 9.90 31.15 28.70
N VAL A 54 9.42 32.16 27.95
CA VAL A 54 7.98 32.43 27.81
C VAL A 54 7.31 31.38 26.95
N GLU A 55 7.94 30.99 25.85
CA GLU A 55 7.46 29.92 24.97
C GLU A 55 7.54 28.57 25.69
N LEU A 56 8.62 28.32 26.46
CA LEU A 56 8.78 27.10 27.27
C LEU A 56 7.60 26.90 28.25
N GLN A 57 7.15 27.97 28.89
CA GLN A 57 5.97 27.90 29.75
C GLN A 57 4.70 27.55 29.00
N ARG A 58 4.54 28.03 27.76
CA ARG A 58 3.38 27.70 26.91
C ARG A 58 3.40 26.25 26.43
N ILE A 59 4.58 25.68 26.20
CA ILE A 59 4.74 24.28 25.77
C ILE A 59 4.86 23.30 26.93
N ALA A 60 4.82 23.76 28.21
CA ALA A 60 4.94 22.94 29.38
C ALA A 60 3.96 21.74 29.46
N ASN A 61 2.83 21.82 28.75
CA ASN A 61 1.85 20.74 28.60
C ASN A 61 2.13 19.79 27.42
N GLY A 62 3.30 19.85 26.82
CA GLY A 62 3.69 19.01 25.70
C GLY A 62 3.13 19.46 24.32
N GLN A 63 2.43 20.59 24.26
CA GLN A 63 1.84 21.11 23.00
C GLN A 63 2.83 22.01 22.25
N VAL A 64 3.96 21.44 21.81
CA VAL A 64 5.07 22.19 21.20
C VAL A 64 4.62 23.03 20.04
N ALA A 65 4.04 22.41 19.00
CA ALA A 65 3.66 23.12 17.79
C ALA A 65 2.63 24.24 18.03
N ARG A 66 1.73 24.08 19.00
CA ARG A 66 0.72 25.06 19.37
C ARG A 66 1.28 26.21 20.24
N GLY A 67 2.22 25.89 21.12
CA GLY A 67 2.83 26.86 22.06
C GLY A 67 3.78 27.84 21.41
N LEU A 68 4.33 27.50 20.22
CA LEU A 68 5.24 28.37 19.47
C LEU A 68 4.56 29.65 18.98
N GLY A 69 5.27 30.78 19.16
CA GLY A 69 4.92 32.03 18.48
C GLY A 69 5.02 31.90 16.96
N GLU A 70 4.32 32.78 16.22
CA GLU A 70 4.22 32.70 14.75
C GLU A 70 5.60 32.71 14.05
N ARG A 71 6.52 33.55 14.51
CA ARG A 71 7.89 33.62 13.99
C ARG A 71 8.63 32.29 14.14
N ARG A 72 8.66 31.72 15.36
CA ARG A 72 9.32 30.46 15.66
C ARG A 72 8.70 29.30 14.87
N ARG A 73 7.39 29.29 14.79
CA ARG A 73 6.67 28.28 14.02
C ARG A 73 7.13 28.27 12.55
N ARG A 74 7.28 29.46 11.93
CA ARG A 74 7.81 29.56 10.56
C ARG A 74 9.26 29.04 10.47
N GLU A 75 10.10 29.38 11.44
CA GLU A 75 11.50 28.92 11.47
C GLU A 75 11.65 27.42 11.64
N CYS A 76 10.67 26.75 12.30
CA CYS A 76 10.65 25.31 12.55
C CYS A 76 9.70 24.53 11.61
N THR A 77 9.08 25.17 10.62
CA THR A 77 8.19 24.48 9.69
C THR A 77 8.97 23.57 8.76
N VAL A 78 8.64 22.27 8.79
CA VAL A 78 9.19 21.25 7.89
C VAL A 78 8.40 21.18 6.58
N ALA A 79 7.08 21.20 6.70
CA ALA A 79 6.18 21.12 5.56
C ALA A 79 4.78 21.67 5.89
N THR A 80 4.07 22.05 4.85
CA THR A 80 2.64 22.42 4.96
C THR A 80 1.82 21.51 4.08
N LEU A 81 1.00 20.66 4.69
CA LEU A 81 0.23 19.64 4.03
C LEU A 81 -1.20 20.10 3.76
N ARG A 82 -1.72 19.76 2.59
CA ARG A 82 -3.14 19.91 2.29
C ARG A 82 -3.96 18.92 3.11
N ILE A 83 -5.12 19.33 3.60
CA ILE A 83 -6.07 18.48 4.30
C ILE A 83 -7.18 18.06 3.34
N ARG A 84 -7.42 16.75 3.25
CA ARG A 84 -8.44 16.11 2.40
C ARG A 84 -9.48 15.39 3.25
N PRO A 85 -10.53 16.06 3.69
CA PRO A 85 -11.61 15.45 4.44
C PRO A 85 -12.51 14.62 3.53
N MET A 86 -13.07 13.51 4.03
CA MET A 86 -14.11 12.74 3.34
C MET A 86 -15.44 13.49 3.27
N ARG A 87 -15.70 14.31 4.28
CA ARG A 87 -16.90 15.13 4.39
C ARG A 87 -16.53 16.58 4.71
N ARG A 88 -17.27 17.50 4.16
CA ARG A 88 -17.09 18.93 4.48
C ARG A 88 -17.29 19.14 5.99
N GLY A 89 -16.34 19.78 6.64
CA GLY A 89 -16.38 20.04 8.08
C GLY A 89 -15.80 18.96 8.98
N SER A 90 -15.27 17.85 8.44
CA SER A 90 -14.51 16.89 9.25
C SER A 90 -13.26 17.55 9.84
N ASN A 91 -13.03 17.34 11.13
CA ASN A 91 -11.83 17.78 11.83
C ASN A 91 -10.74 16.72 11.79
N VAL A 92 -9.49 17.15 11.63
CA VAL A 92 -8.34 16.25 11.78
C VAL A 92 -8.30 15.73 13.21
N SER A 93 -8.06 14.42 13.38
CA SER A 93 -7.95 13.78 14.69
C SER A 93 -6.76 14.29 15.50
N GLU A 94 -6.70 13.90 16.77
CA GLU A 94 -5.58 14.21 17.67
C GLU A 94 -4.25 13.62 17.19
N TRP A 95 -4.32 12.56 16.40
CA TRP A 95 -3.15 11.93 15.79
C TRP A 95 -3.44 11.49 14.36
N VAL A 96 -2.39 11.40 13.56
CA VAL A 96 -2.41 10.94 12.18
C VAL A 96 -1.30 9.93 11.96
N LEU A 97 -1.54 8.91 11.12
CA LEU A 97 -0.49 7.99 10.72
C LEU A 97 0.42 8.67 9.71
N ARG A 98 1.74 8.66 9.95
CA ARG A 98 2.69 9.26 9.02
C ARG A 98 3.13 8.28 7.93
N PHE A 99 3.52 8.82 6.79
CA PHE A 99 4.14 8.06 5.72
C PHE A 99 5.60 7.76 6.08
N ILE A 100 6.09 6.57 5.67
CA ILE A 100 7.47 6.14 5.97
C ILE A 100 8.49 7.06 5.32
N ARG A 101 9.57 7.33 6.07
CA ARG A 101 10.74 8.09 5.64
C ARG A 101 12.02 7.33 5.97
N ASP A 102 13.06 7.58 5.18
CA ASP A 102 14.40 7.08 5.48
C ASP A 102 15.04 7.88 6.63
N GLY A 103 16.25 7.49 7.04
CA GLY A 103 16.98 8.15 8.13
C GLY A 103 17.34 9.62 7.87
N THR A 104 17.15 10.13 6.65
CA THR A 104 17.33 11.55 6.29
C THR A 104 16.01 12.33 6.20
N GLY A 105 14.89 11.67 6.54
CA GLY A 105 13.56 12.26 6.47
C GLY A 105 12.92 12.24 5.06
N ARG A 106 13.56 11.63 4.08
CA ARG A 106 13.05 11.56 2.71
C ARG A 106 12.00 10.46 2.57
N LEU A 107 10.89 10.78 1.90
CA LEU A 107 9.86 9.79 1.55
C LEU A 107 10.45 8.69 0.66
N TYR A 108 10.01 7.46 0.88
CA TYR A 108 10.34 6.35 -0.01
C TYR A 108 9.30 5.23 0.08
N LEU A 109 9.32 4.33 -0.90
CA LEU A 109 8.61 3.05 -0.84
C LEU A 109 9.65 1.96 -0.56
N PRO A 110 9.58 1.29 0.59
CA PRO A 110 10.50 0.18 0.88
C PRO A 110 10.42 -0.90 -0.18
N GLY A 111 11.56 -1.36 -0.66
CA GLY A 111 11.63 -2.48 -1.60
C GLY A 111 10.95 -3.74 -1.05
N SER A 112 10.93 -3.91 0.27
CA SER A 112 10.20 -4.99 0.95
C SER A 112 8.68 -4.89 0.76
N THR A 113 8.11 -3.69 0.78
CA THR A 113 6.68 -3.45 0.50
C THR A 113 6.33 -3.81 -0.93
N VAL A 114 7.11 -3.35 -1.89
CA VAL A 114 6.92 -3.67 -3.31
C VAL A 114 7.12 -5.17 -3.56
N LYS A 115 8.19 -5.75 -3.02
CA LYS A 115 8.45 -7.21 -3.11
C LYS A 115 7.32 -8.03 -2.51
N GLY A 116 6.71 -7.58 -1.40
CA GLY A 116 5.56 -8.23 -0.77
C GLY A 116 4.35 -8.32 -1.70
N ALA A 117 4.03 -7.23 -2.41
CA ALA A 117 2.95 -7.21 -3.40
C ALA A 117 3.24 -8.15 -4.59
N LEU A 118 4.46 -8.09 -5.15
CA LEU A 118 4.90 -8.97 -6.23
C LEU A 118 4.88 -10.45 -5.81
N ARG A 119 5.34 -10.76 -4.59
CA ARG A 119 5.25 -12.11 -4.01
C ARG A 119 3.81 -12.62 -3.98
N THR A 120 2.88 -11.80 -3.54
CA THR A 120 1.47 -12.19 -3.46
C THR A 120 0.88 -12.42 -4.85
N ALA A 121 1.20 -11.59 -5.84
CA ALA A 121 0.79 -11.77 -7.23
C ALA A 121 1.33 -13.08 -7.84
N ILE A 122 2.61 -13.37 -7.62
CA ILE A 122 3.25 -14.63 -8.06
C ILE A 122 2.57 -15.82 -7.41
N LEU A 123 2.33 -15.77 -6.09
CA LEU A 123 1.72 -16.86 -5.34
C LEU A 123 0.29 -17.15 -5.83
N ARG A 124 -0.54 -16.10 -6.01
CA ARG A 124 -1.89 -16.27 -6.55
C ARG A 124 -1.88 -16.85 -7.96
N THR A 125 -0.95 -16.41 -8.80
CA THR A 125 -0.81 -16.92 -10.16
C THR A 125 -0.36 -18.39 -10.17
N LEU A 126 0.57 -18.78 -9.30
CA LEU A 126 0.96 -20.18 -9.11
C LEU A 126 -0.23 -21.05 -8.70
N LEU A 127 -1.00 -20.61 -7.73
CA LEU A 127 -2.19 -21.33 -7.24
C LEU A 127 -3.25 -21.47 -8.34
N ARG A 128 -3.54 -20.41 -9.08
CA ARG A 128 -4.46 -20.49 -10.24
C ARG A 128 -3.99 -21.49 -11.29
N ARG A 129 -2.72 -21.41 -11.68
CA ARG A 129 -2.16 -22.29 -12.73
C ARG A 129 -1.99 -23.75 -12.27
N SER A 130 -1.87 -24.00 -10.97
CA SER A 130 -1.86 -25.35 -10.40
C SER A 130 -3.25 -25.98 -10.28
N GLY A 131 -4.31 -25.25 -10.59
CA GLY A 131 -5.69 -25.71 -10.41
C GLY A 131 -6.09 -25.87 -8.95
N ALA A 132 -5.44 -25.15 -8.03
CA ALA A 132 -5.74 -25.22 -6.60
C ALA A 132 -7.22 -24.88 -6.35
N ARG A 133 -7.96 -25.84 -5.80
CA ARG A 133 -9.39 -25.65 -5.46
C ARG A 133 -9.54 -24.89 -4.14
N PRO A 134 -10.65 -24.17 -3.95
CA PRO A 134 -10.95 -23.46 -2.70
C PRO A 134 -10.80 -24.34 -1.46
N ASP A 135 -11.26 -25.58 -1.51
CA ASP A 135 -11.16 -26.55 -0.39
C ASP A 135 -9.73 -26.76 0.07
N ALA A 136 -8.77 -26.83 -0.87
CA ALA A 136 -7.36 -26.98 -0.53
C ALA A 136 -6.79 -25.75 0.16
N LEU A 137 -7.24 -24.55 -0.24
CA LEU A 137 -6.85 -23.29 0.41
C LEU A 137 -7.45 -23.17 1.81
N ILE A 138 -8.70 -23.61 1.98
CA ILE A 138 -9.41 -23.61 3.27
C ILE A 138 -8.82 -24.68 4.19
N ALA A 139 -8.48 -25.87 3.67
CA ALA A 139 -7.94 -26.96 4.45
C ALA A 139 -6.55 -26.67 5.03
N GLU A 140 -5.72 -25.88 4.34
CA GLU A 140 -4.37 -25.57 4.79
C GLU A 140 -4.40 -24.70 6.05
N THR A 141 -3.88 -25.24 7.14
CA THR A 141 -3.85 -24.56 8.45
C THR A 141 -2.75 -23.50 8.56
N ARG A 142 -1.75 -23.59 7.69
CA ARG A 142 -0.61 -22.66 7.66
C ARG A 142 -0.34 -22.22 6.23
N ALA A 143 -0.73 -21.00 5.90
CA ALA A 143 -0.43 -20.40 4.60
C ALA A 143 1.06 -20.52 4.22
N GLU A 144 1.95 -20.46 5.21
CA GLU A 144 3.39 -20.63 5.07
C GLU A 144 3.79 -21.96 4.44
N ILE A 145 3.12 -23.06 4.81
CA ILE A 145 3.43 -24.41 4.25
C ILE A 145 3.08 -24.46 2.77
N LEU A 146 1.91 -23.93 2.40
CA LEU A 146 1.50 -23.85 1.01
C LEU A 146 2.46 -22.98 0.19
N GLU A 147 2.82 -21.83 0.72
CA GLU A 147 3.79 -20.93 0.12
C GLU A 147 5.17 -21.56 -0.04
N GLN A 148 5.68 -22.24 0.98
CA GLN A 148 6.97 -22.91 0.93
C GLN A 148 7.00 -24.02 -0.13
N ARG A 149 5.94 -24.83 -0.23
CA ARG A 149 5.84 -25.88 -1.25
C ARG A 149 5.88 -25.33 -2.67
N LEU A 150 5.21 -24.21 -2.90
CA LEU A 150 5.10 -23.60 -4.23
C LEU A 150 6.35 -22.82 -4.65
N ARG A 151 7.12 -22.31 -3.69
CA ARG A 151 8.30 -21.48 -3.95
C ARG A 151 9.63 -22.22 -3.84
N ARG A 152 9.59 -23.52 -3.54
CA ARG A 152 10.80 -24.30 -3.27
C ARG A 152 11.59 -24.54 -4.54
N LEU A 153 12.83 -24.07 -4.57
CA LEU A 153 13.83 -24.48 -5.53
C LEU A 153 14.39 -25.85 -5.12
N ARG A 154 14.60 -26.75 -6.08
CA ARG A 154 15.26 -28.03 -5.86
C ARG A 154 16.72 -27.88 -6.27
N PHE A 155 17.62 -28.06 -5.33
CA PHE A 155 19.04 -28.17 -5.60
C PHE A 155 19.45 -29.65 -5.45
N GLU A 156 20.00 -30.22 -6.50
CA GLU A 156 20.50 -31.59 -6.44
C GLU A 156 21.64 -31.69 -5.41
N GLY A 157 21.56 -32.70 -4.54
CA GLY A 157 22.62 -33.11 -3.65
C GLY A 157 22.83 -32.32 -2.37
N ARG A 158 21.96 -31.35 -2.01
CA ARG A 158 22.11 -30.57 -0.75
C ARG A 158 20.86 -30.56 0.12
N LYS A 159 21.02 -30.97 1.40
CA LYS A 159 20.10 -30.59 2.47
C LYS A 159 20.32 -29.11 2.75
N ALA A 160 19.58 -28.23 2.10
CA ALA A 160 19.66 -26.79 2.35
C ALA A 160 18.54 -26.37 3.30
N ASP A 161 18.84 -25.34 4.11
CA ASP A 161 17.85 -24.64 4.93
C ASP A 161 16.65 -24.20 4.07
N PRO A 162 15.40 -24.40 4.51
CA PRO A 162 14.19 -23.98 3.78
C PRO A 162 14.24 -22.54 3.28
N ALA A 163 14.82 -21.61 4.05
CA ALA A 163 15.01 -20.23 3.64
C ALA A 163 15.92 -20.08 2.41
N ASN A 164 16.89 -20.98 2.25
CA ASN A 164 17.80 -20.98 1.11
C ASN A 164 17.18 -21.57 -0.17
N LEU A 165 16.04 -22.24 -0.02
CA LEU A 165 15.31 -22.88 -1.12
C LEU A 165 14.20 -21.98 -1.70
N ASP A 166 14.00 -20.78 -1.16
CA ASP A 166 12.97 -19.86 -1.65
C ASP A 166 13.38 -19.21 -2.97
N ALA A 167 12.67 -19.53 -4.05
CA ALA A 167 12.89 -18.97 -5.38
C ALA A 167 12.77 -17.44 -5.42
N LEU A 168 12.00 -16.84 -4.52
CA LEU A 168 11.86 -15.39 -4.45
C LEU A 168 13.12 -14.66 -3.93
N ARG A 169 14.15 -15.39 -3.53
CA ARG A 169 15.50 -14.81 -3.32
C ARG A 169 16.09 -14.28 -4.62
N ALA A 170 15.70 -14.88 -5.75
CA ALA A 170 16.11 -14.39 -7.06
C ALA A 170 15.47 -13.04 -7.41
N LEU A 171 14.33 -12.70 -6.80
CA LEU A 171 13.69 -11.39 -6.99
C LEU A 171 14.34 -10.34 -6.08
N ARG A 172 15.08 -9.42 -6.68
CA ARG A 172 15.73 -8.29 -6.00
C ARG A 172 14.95 -7.02 -6.29
N VAL A 173 14.59 -6.30 -5.24
CA VAL A 173 13.80 -5.07 -5.34
C VAL A 173 14.51 -4.01 -4.51
N SER A 174 14.89 -2.90 -5.13
CA SER A 174 15.45 -1.75 -4.43
C SER A 174 14.36 -0.96 -3.71
N ASP A 175 14.74 -0.05 -2.85
CA ASP A 175 13.85 1.01 -2.41
C ASP A 175 13.52 1.93 -3.59
N PHE A 176 12.34 2.57 -3.53
CA PHE A 176 11.85 3.48 -4.55
C PHE A 176 11.76 4.89 -3.97
N TYR A 177 12.38 5.83 -4.62
CA TYR A 177 12.40 7.23 -4.22
C TYR A 177 11.54 8.09 -5.14
N PRO A 178 10.99 9.22 -4.64
CA PRO A 178 10.19 10.13 -5.45
C PRO A 178 10.93 10.63 -6.69
N GLU A 179 10.22 10.71 -7.82
CA GLU A 179 10.68 11.42 -9.00
C GLU A 179 10.28 12.90 -8.88
N GLY A 180 11.23 13.75 -8.53
CA GLY A 180 10.96 15.18 -8.30
C GLY A 180 10.28 15.44 -6.94
N GLU A 181 9.62 16.59 -6.82
CA GLU A 181 8.88 16.96 -5.62
C GLU A 181 7.57 16.17 -5.54
N THR A 182 7.53 15.20 -4.63
CA THR A 182 6.29 14.48 -4.31
C THR A 182 5.69 15.07 -3.05
N ALA A 183 4.68 15.92 -3.22
CA ALA A 183 3.91 16.46 -2.12
C ALA A 183 3.07 15.35 -1.45
N THR A 184 2.97 15.40 -0.13
CA THR A 184 2.01 14.59 0.62
C THR A 184 0.83 15.42 1.09
N GLU A 185 -0.23 14.77 1.50
CA GLU A 185 -1.43 15.41 2.05
C GLU A 185 -1.97 14.59 3.24
N LEU A 186 -2.71 15.22 4.14
CA LEU A 186 -3.45 14.53 5.18
C LEU A 186 -4.84 14.15 4.66
N SER A 187 -5.07 12.87 4.50
CA SER A 187 -6.32 12.33 3.99
C SER A 187 -7.13 11.67 5.11
N GLU A 188 -8.42 12.02 5.19
CA GLU A 188 -9.37 11.26 5.97
C GLU A 188 -9.72 9.98 5.22
N VAL A 189 -9.43 8.83 5.83
CA VAL A 189 -9.79 7.50 5.32
C VAL A 189 -11.02 7.00 6.05
N GLU A 190 -12.11 6.85 5.33
CA GLU A 190 -13.34 6.28 5.86
C GLU A 190 -13.34 4.76 5.75
N VAL A 191 -13.54 4.09 6.87
CA VAL A 191 -13.82 2.64 6.91
C VAL A 191 -15.30 2.45 6.67
N ARG A 192 -15.67 1.83 5.54
CA ARG A 192 -17.07 1.57 5.17
C ARG A 192 -17.41 0.11 5.33
N ASP A 193 -18.60 -0.15 5.86
CA ASP A 193 -19.22 -1.46 5.75
C ASP A 193 -19.53 -1.72 4.26
N ILE A 194 -18.96 -2.80 3.70
CA ILE A 194 -19.10 -3.12 2.27
C ILE A 194 -20.54 -3.40 1.89
N GLN A 195 -21.34 -3.99 2.77
CA GLN A 195 -22.74 -4.32 2.49
C GLN A 195 -23.68 -3.14 2.63
N LYS A 196 -23.51 -2.39 3.74
CA LYS A 196 -24.37 -1.25 4.04
C LYS A 196 -23.97 0.01 3.28
N GLY A 197 -22.77 0.04 2.70
CA GLY A 197 -22.23 1.18 1.95
C GLY A 197 -22.04 2.44 2.79
N ARG A 198 -22.11 2.35 4.13
CA ARG A 198 -21.99 3.50 5.05
C ARG A 198 -20.68 3.48 5.83
N GLY A 199 -20.14 4.67 6.11
CA GLY A 199 -18.97 4.84 6.97
C GLY A 199 -19.25 4.39 8.39
N VAL A 200 -18.27 3.70 8.99
CA VAL A 200 -18.32 3.21 10.37
C VAL A 200 -17.42 4.04 11.26
N LEU A 201 -16.22 4.36 10.77
CA LEU A 201 -15.21 5.18 11.45
C LEU A 201 -14.28 5.83 10.43
N SER A 202 -13.55 6.85 10.86
CA SER A 202 -12.51 7.51 10.07
C SER A 202 -11.15 7.41 10.75
N VAL A 203 -10.09 7.36 9.92
CA VAL A 203 -8.69 7.42 10.34
C VAL A 203 -7.99 8.45 9.48
N TRP A 204 -7.22 9.35 10.08
CA TRP A 204 -6.40 10.31 9.35
C TRP A 204 -5.01 9.76 9.08
N VAL A 205 -4.57 9.88 7.83
CA VAL A 205 -3.28 9.36 7.40
C VAL A 205 -2.58 10.35 6.45
N GLU A 206 -1.27 10.39 6.50
CA GLU A 206 -0.49 11.05 5.47
C GLU A 206 -0.47 10.18 4.22
N THR A 207 -0.81 10.72 3.08
CA THR A 207 -0.87 10.00 1.80
C THR A 207 -0.08 10.72 0.72
N VAL A 208 0.45 9.96 -0.22
CA VAL A 208 0.85 10.47 -1.53
C VAL A 208 -0.39 10.49 -2.42
N PRO A 209 -0.76 11.66 -2.96
CA PRO A 209 -1.92 11.78 -3.83
C PRO A 209 -1.69 11.14 -5.20
N ARG A 210 -2.76 11.04 -5.98
CA ARG A 210 -2.71 10.58 -7.37
C ARG A 210 -1.67 11.37 -8.17
N ASN A 211 -0.97 10.67 -9.08
CA ASN A 211 0.13 11.12 -9.93
C ASN A 211 1.48 11.33 -9.20
N GLY A 212 1.57 11.13 -7.89
CA GLY A 212 2.87 11.00 -7.25
C GLY A 212 3.61 9.78 -7.83
N SER A 213 4.90 9.91 -8.09
CA SER A 213 5.70 8.86 -8.72
C SER A 213 6.99 8.56 -7.95
N PHE A 214 7.39 7.30 -8.02
CA PHE A 214 8.58 6.78 -7.36
C PHE A 214 9.37 5.93 -8.34
N ARG A 215 10.70 6.10 -8.34
CA ARG A 215 11.60 5.32 -9.18
C ARG A 215 12.46 4.39 -8.35
N GLY A 216 12.64 3.16 -8.86
CA GLY A 216 13.51 2.14 -8.28
C GLY A 216 13.88 1.09 -9.31
N ARG A 217 14.43 -0.03 -8.85
CA ARG A 217 14.85 -1.13 -9.70
C ARG A 217 14.32 -2.46 -9.22
N ILE A 218 14.00 -3.31 -10.19
CA ILE A 218 13.65 -4.71 -9.96
C ILE A 218 14.55 -5.56 -10.83
N ALA A 219 15.17 -6.57 -10.23
CA ALA A 219 16.06 -7.48 -10.94
C ALA A 219 15.76 -8.94 -10.60
N ILE A 220 15.99 -9.82 -11.57
CA ILE A 220 15.97 -11.27 -11.40
C ILE A 220 17.40 -11.80 -11.47
N ASP A 221 17.80 -12.49 -10.42
CA ASP A 221 19.07 -13.21 -10.37
C ASP A 221 18.94 -14.52 -11.13
N GLU A 222 19.26 -14.46 -12.43
CA GLU A 222 19.18 -15.65 -13.31
C GLU A 222 20.13 -16.76 -12.85
N THR A 223 21.31 -16.42 -12.33
CA THR A 223 22.28 -17.41 -11.86
C THR A 223 21.70 -18.26 -10.72
N LEU A 224 20.91 -17.64 -9.85
CA LEU A 224 20.25 -18.37 -8.77
C LEU A 224 19.16 -19.31 -9.32
N LEU A 225 18.40 -18.85 -10.31
CA LEU A 225 17.36 -19.68 -10.95
C LEU A 225 17.95 -20.84 -11.73
N GLU A 226 19.05 -20.63 -12.47
CA GLU A 226 19.74 -21.66 -13.25
C GLU A 226 20.33 -22.76 -12.38
N ARG A 227 20.80 -22.41 -11.18
CA ARG A 227 21.32 -23.40 -10.21
C ARG A 227 20.22 -24.20 -9.52
N GLY A 228 18.99 -23.75 -9.55
CA GLY A 228 17.84 -24.42 -8.94
C GLY A 228 17.01 -25.15 -10.00
N GLU A 229 15.84 -24.65 -10.28
CA GLU A 229 14.94 -25.19 -11.32
C GLU A 229 14.75 -24.14 -12.42
N PRO A 230 15.63 -24.08 -13.45
CA PRO A 230 15.58 -23.02 -14.47
C PRO A 230 14.26 -22.99 -15.23
N ASP A 231 13.62 -24.14 -15.41
CA ASP A 231 12.31 -24.30 -16.06
C ASP A 231 11.15 -24.47 -15.08
N GLY A 232 11.41 -24.29 -13.78
CA GLY A 232 10.40 -24.35 -12.74
C GLY A 232 9.28 -23.31 -12.91
N ALA A 233 8.11 -23.62 -12.39
CA ALA A 233 6.94 -22.73 -12.52
C ALA A 233 7.23 -21.32 -12.00
N VAL A 234 7.95 -21.19 -10.87
CA VAL A 234 8.30 -19.90 -10.29
C VAL A 234 9.31 -19.15 -11.15
N ALA A 235 10.31 -19.83 -11.72
CA ALA A 235 11.29 -19.21 -12.59
C ALA A 235 10.63 -18.60 -13.84
N ARG A 236 9.69 -19.33 -14.46
CA ARG A 236 8.90 -18.81 -15.58
C ARG A 236 8.08 -17.57 -15.22
N LEU A 237 7.45 -17.56 -14.02
CA LEU A 237 6.68 -16.39 -13.56
C LEU A 237 7.57 -15.19 -13.27
N LEU A 238 8.74 -15.40 -12.67
CA LEU A 238 9.70 -14.32 -12.42
C LEU A 238 10.18 -13.67 -13.71
N ARG A 239 10.47 -14.47 -14.76
CA ARG A 239 10.86 -13.95 -16.07
C ARG A 239 9.74 -13.19 -16.78
N ALA A 240 8.48 -13.54 -16.51
CA ALA A 240 7.28 -12.90 -17.04
C ALA A 240 6.64 -11.92 -16.01
N LEU A 241 7.42 -11.34 -15.10
CA LEU A 241 6.91 -10.58 -13.97
C LEU A 241 5.92 -9.45 -14.34
N PRO A 242 6.15 -8.61 -15.39
CA PRO A 242 5.20 -7.59 -15.78
C PRO A 242 3.82 -8.17 -16.16
N ASP A 243 3.79 -9.30 -16.88
CA ASP A 243 2.55 -9.95 -17.29
C ASP A 243 1.84 -10.59 -16.10
N VAL A 244 2.61 -11.20 -15.18
CA VAL A 244 2.09 -11.75 -13.93
C VAL A 244 1.39 -10.69 -13.09
N VAL A 245 2.01 -9.51 -12.94
CA VAL A 245 1.42 -8.38 -12.21
C VAL A 245 0.14 -7.90 -12.88
N ARG A 246 0.15 -7.80 -14.21
CA ARG A 246 -1.02 -7.39 -15.00
C ARG A 246 -2.19 -8.36 -14.83
N GLU A 247 -1.97 -9.64 -15.08
CA GLU A 247 -2.99 -10.68 -14.97
C GLU A 247 -3.57 -10.75 -13.57
N ASP A 248 -2.69 -10.77 -12.57
CA ASP A 248 -3.11 -10.91 -11.18
C ASP A 248 -3.95 -9.73 -10.71
N THR A 249 -3.53 -8.51 -11.02
CA THR A 249 -4.29 -7.32 -10.60
C THR A 249 -5.63 -7.22 -11.31
N LEU A 250 -5.72 -7.59 -12.58
CA LEU A 250 -7.00 -7.67 -13.29
C LEU A 250 -7.98 -8.62 -12.59
N GLU A 251 -7.52 -9.80 -12.19
CA GLU A 251 -8.35 -10.76 -11.47
C GLU A 251 -8.78 -10.23 -10.10
N VAL A 252 -7.85 -9.62 -9.34
CA VAL A 252 -8.18 -8.99 -8.04
C VAL A 252 -9.21 -7.87 -8.21
N LEU A 253 -9.07 -7.02 -9.22
CA LEU A 253 -10.03 -5.95 -9.52
C LEU A 253 -11.42 -6.51 -9.85
N ARG A 254 -11.51 -7.58 -10.65
CA ARG A 254 -12.77 -8.26 -10.97
C ARG A 254 -13.45 -8.81 -9.72
N VAL A 255 -12.66 -9.45 -8.87
CA VAL A 255 -13.16 -9.99 -7.60
C VAL A 255 -13.68 -8.87 -6.69
N LEU A 256 -12.92 -7.79 -6.53
CA LEU A 256 -13.33 -6.64 -5.72
C LEU A 256 -14.56 -5.95 -6.28
N ASP A 257 -14.63 -5.74 -7.60
CA ASP A 257 -15.80 -5.14 -8.25
C ASP A 257 -17.05 -6.01 -8.05
N GLY A 258 -16.90 -7.33 -8.11
CA GLY A 258 -17.97 -8.29 -7.82
C GLY A 258 -18.42 -8.28 -6.35
N TRP A 259 -17.51 -8.07 -5.40
CA TRP A 259 -17.88 -8.00 -3.98
C TRP A 259 -18.62 -6.71 -3.61
N GLU A 260 -18.23 -5.61 -4.24
CA GLU A 260 -18.79 -4.28 -3.99
C GLU A 260 -19.96 -3.95 -4.94
N GLY A 261 -20.19 -4.81 -5.92
CA GLY A 261 -21.16 -4.64 -7.02
C GLY A 261 -22.62 -4.93 -6.67
N SER A 262 -23.08 -4.69 -5.44
CA SER A 262 -24.52 -4.66 -5.18
C SER A 262 -25.19 -3.57 -6.02
N PRO A 263 -26.43 -3.77 -6.54
CA PRO A 263 -27.11 -2.87 -7.49
C PRO A 263 -27.16 -1.40 -7.09
N ASN A 264 -27.04 -1.12 -5.80
CA ASN A 264 -27.11 0.24 -5.23
C ASN A 264 -25.74 0.82 -4.84
N ARG A 265 -24.62 0.22 -5.28
CA ARG A 265 -23.26 0.66 -4.90
C ARG A 265 -22.47 1.18 -6.07
N THR A 266 -21.70 2.24 -5.83
CA THR A 266 -20.68 2.69 -6.78
C THR A 266 -19.64 1.58 -6.95
N ARG A 267 -19.41 1.14 -8.18
CA ARG A 267 -18.35 0.21 -8.57
C ARG A 267 -17.04 0.98 -8.71
N PRO A 268 -16.21 1.07 -7.66
CA PRO A 268 -15.05 1.94 -7.68
C PRO A 268 -13.96 1.45 -8.64
N TYR A 269 -13.97 0.17 -8.97
CA TYR A 269 -12.94 -0.45 -9.81
C TYR A 269 -13.32 -0.58 -11.29
N GLY A 270 -14.60 -0.43 -11.64
CA GLY A 270 -15.09 -0.60 -13.01
C GLY A 270 -14.38 0.28 -14.04
N ALA A 271 -14.06 1.52 -13.70
CA ALA A 271 -13.35 2.43 -14.58
C ALA A 271 -11.91 1.95 -14.90
N TRP A 272 -11.22 1.33 -13.94
CA TRP A 272 -9.90 0.74 -14.21
C TRP A 272 -10.00 -0.55 -15.00
N LEU A 273 -10.99 -1.40 -14.73
CA LEU A 273 -11.19 -2.63 -15.49
C LEU A 273 -11.38 -2.34 -16.99
N THR A 274 -12.06 -1.25 -17.32
CA THR A 274 -12.26 -0.84 -18.72
C THR A 274 -11.04 -0.11 -19.32
N ALA A 275 -10.23 0.55 -18.52
CA ALA A 275 -9.06 1.31 -18.98
C ALA A 275 -7.81 0.46 -19.17
N ILE A 276 -7.73 -0.71 -18.52
CA ILE A 276 -6.55 -1.59 -18.61
C ILE A 276 -6.55 -2.34 -19.94
N ASN A 277 -5.50 -2.14 -20.70
CA ASN A 277 -5.22 -2.88 -21.94
C ASN A 277 -3.73 -3.25 -22.03
N ALA A 278 -3.32 -3.89 -23.11
CA ALA A 278 -1.94 -4.34 -23.28
C ALA A 278 -0.91 -3.19 -23.28
N ASN A 279 -1.32 -1.98 -23.67
CA ASN A 279 -0.46 -0.81 -23.82
C ASN A 279 -0.38 0.04 -22.52
N THR A 280 -1.23 -0.24 -21.53
CA THR A 280 -1.16 0.46 -20.23
C THR A 280 -0.17 -0.24 -19.30
N PRO A 281 0.55 0.48 -18.43
CA PRO A 281 1.35 -0.17 -17.40
C PRO A 281 0.52 -1.13 -16.54
N PRO A 282 1.09 -2.26 -16.08
CA PRO A 282 0.45 -3.11 -15.08
C PRO A 282 0.02 -2.31 -13.86
N LEU A 283 -1.10 -2.67 -13.25
CA LEU A 283 -1.50 -2.13 -11.96
C LEU A 283 -1.09 -3.07 -10.83
N ALA A 284 -0.93 -2.52 -9.63
CA ALA A 284 -0.68 -3.27 -8.40
C ALA A 284 -1.35 -2.58 -7.21
N PHE A 285 -1.52 -3.31 -6.12
CA PHE A 285 -1.95 -2.76 -4.85
C PHE A 285 -0.77 -2.69 -3.88
N LEU A 286 -0.47 -1.51 -3.36
CA LEU A 286 0.60 -1.27 -2.40
C LEU A 286 0.08 -0.59 -1.13
N GLY A 287 0.77 -0.85 -0.03
CA GLY A 287 0.63 -0.11 1.21
C GLY A 287 -0.63 -0.45 2.02
N TRP A 288 -0.85 0.38 3.02
CA TRP A 288 -1.94 0.22 3.98
C TRP A 288 -3.29 0.64 3.37
N GLY A 289 -4.34 -0.04 3.80
CA GLY A 289 -5.70 0.36 3.45
C GLY A 289 -6.26 -0.29 2.19
N THR A 290 -5.47 -1.03 1.43
CA THR A 290 -5.88 -1.71 0.18
C THR A 290 -6.89 -2.86 0.41
N GLY A 291 -7.00 -3.35 1.64
CA GLY A 291 -7.95 -4.40 2.01
C GLY A 291 -7.35 -5.81 2.05
N TRP A 292 -8.20 -6.79 2.40
CA TRP A 292 -7.78 -8.17 2.59
C TRP A 292 -7.40 -8.89 1.29
N ALA A 293 -8.23 -8.75 0.24
CA ALA A 293 -8.02 -9.47 -1.00
C ALA A 293 -6.71 -9.14 -1.72
N PRO A 294 -6.28 -7.86 -1.85
CA PRO A 294 -5.03 -7.53 -2.51
C PRO A 294 -3.78 -8.09 -1.83
N HIS A 295 -3.82 -8.31 -0.51
CA HIS A 295 -2.66 -8.75 0.27
C HIS A 295 -2.60 -10.25 0.55
N THR A 296 -3.62 -11.01 0.15
CA THR A 296 -3.71 -12.43 0.50
C THR A 296 -4.09 -13.29 -0.70
N VAL A 297 -3.96 -14.59 -0.57
CA VAL A 297 -4.51 -15.55 -1.53
C VAL A 297 -6.03 -15.62 -1.51
N GLY A 298 -6.66 -14.94 -0.57
CA GLY A 298 -8.11 -14.91 -0.39
C GLY A 298 -8.88 -14.34 -1.58
N ALA A 299 -8.22 -13.58 -2.46
CA ALA A 299 -8.80 -13.17 -3.74
C ALA A 299 -9.19 -14.37 -4.64
N LEU A 300 -8.61 -15.55 -4.41
CA LEU A 300 -8.95 -16.78 -5.13
C LEU A 300 -10.28 -17.39 -4.65
N LEU A 301 -10.76 -17.00 -3.46
CA LEU A 301 -12.03 -17.46 -2.90
C LEU A 301 -13.16 -16.58 -3.44
N THR A 302 -13.62 -16.87 -4.66
CA THR A 302 -14.67 -16.07 -5.32
C THR A 302 -16.06 -16.28 -4.72
N ASN A 303 -16.35 -17.49 -4.19
CA ASN A 303 -17.60 -17.81 -3.54
C ASN A 303 -17.67 -17.17 -2.12
N PRO A 304 -18.75 -16.46 -1.77
CA PRO A 304 -18.94 -15.88 -0.42
C PRO A 304 -18.88 -16.91 0.71
N ARG A 305 -19.39 -18.13 0.50
CA ARG A 305 -19.38 -19.20 1.51
C ARG A 305 -17.95 -19.64 1.82
N ASP A 306 -17.12 -19.84 0.80
CA ASP A 306 -15.73 -20.26 0.94
C ASP A 306 -14.90 -19.19 1.68
N ARG A 307 -15.13 -17.91 1.38
CA ARG A 307 -14.51 -16.79 2.10
C ARG A 307 -14.87 -16.77 3.57
N LEU A 308 -16.15 -17.01 3.87
CA LEU A 308 -16.64 -17.02 5.25
C LEU A 308 -16.07 -18.21 6.03
N GLU A 309 -16.03 -19.39 5.43
CA GLU A 309 -15.42 -20.58 6.01
C GLU A 309 -13.93 -20.39 6.28
N PHE A 310 -13.20 -19.87 5.29
CA PHE A 310 -11.78 -19.49 5.44
C PHE A 310 -11.60 -18.50 6.58
N ALA A 311 -12.40 -17.44 6.62
CA ALA A 311 -12.30 -16.42 7.65
C ALA A 311 -12.55 -16.98 9.07
N ARG A 312 -13.52 -17.87 9.22
CA ARG A 312 -13.83 -18.53 10.50
C ARG A 312 -12.70 -19.45 10.93
N LYS A 313 -12.21 -20.29 10.01
CA LYS A 313 -11.13 -21.25 10.29
C LYS A 313 -9.83 -20.56 10.71
N HIS A 314 -9.52 -19.43 10.09
CA HIS A 314 -8.30 -18.66 10.36
C HIS A 314 -8.51 -17.51 11.37
N ASN A 315 -9.65 -17.46 12.05
CA ASN A 315 -10.01 -16.47 13.07
C ASN A 315 -9.75 -15.02 12.64
N LEU A 316 -10.19 -14.66 11.42
CA LEU A 316 -9.95 -13.33 10.85
C LEU A 316 -10.91 -12.25 11.40
N GLY A 317 -11.71 -12.58 12.41
CA GLY A 317 -12.67 -11.68 13.04
C GLY A 317 -12.10 -10.69 14.04
N ARG A 318 -10.78 -10.63 14.24
CA ARG A 318 -10.12 -9.76 15.23
C ARG A 318 -10.72 -9.85 16.63
N GLY A 319 -11.03 -11.08 17.09
CA GLY A 319 -11.62 -11.34 18.41
C GLY A 319 -13.14 -11.16 18.49
N GLY A 320 -13.79 -10.73 17.40
CA GLY A 320 -15.25 -10.66 17.30
C GLY A 320 -15.85 -11.76 16.41
N PRO A 321 -17.16 -12.01 16.51
CA PRO A 321 -17.83 -12.99 15.66
C PRO A 321 -17.75 -12.57 14.19
N ILE A 322 -17.38 -13.50 13.32
CA ILE A 322 -17.45 -13.31 11.88
C ILE A 322 -18.92 -13.51 11.49
N GLY A 323 -19.55 -12.42 11.05
CA GLY A 323 -20.96 -12.42 10.62
C GLY A 323 -21.20 -13.23 9.35
N ALA A 324 -22.30 -12.95 8.67
CA ALA A 324 -22.67 -13.64 7.43
C ALA A 324 -21.76 -13.32 6.24
N ASP A 325 -20.94 -12.29 6.35
CA ASP A 325 -20.16 -11.74 5.23
C ASP A 325 -18.71 -11.48 5.58
N PHE A 326 -17.84 -11.76 4.62
CA PHE A 326 -16.41 -11.47 4.71
C PHE A 326 -15.84 -11.19 3.31
N PRO A 327 -14.97 -10.15 3.16
CA PRO A 327 -14.63 -9.12 4.15
C PRO A 327 -15.80 -8.17 4.46
N LYS A 328 -15.88 -7.69 5.71
CA LYS A 328 -16.98 -6.84 6.17
C LYS A 328 -16.81 -5.37 5.79
N SER A 329 -15.59 -4.89 5.69
CA SER A 329 -15.31 -3.47 5.48
C SER A 329 -14.18 -3.22 4.49
N GLY A 330 -14.26 -2.08 3.80
CA GLY A 330 -13.21 -1.51 2.97
C GLY A 330 -12.79 -0.12 3.46
N LYS A 331 -11.64 0.37 3.00
CA LYS A 331 -11.11 1.69 3.31
C LYS A 331 -11.13 2.57 2.06
N PHE A 332 -11.68 3.77 2.20
CA PHE A 332 -11.89 4.69 1.10
C PHE A 332 -11.37 6.09 1.43
N VAL A 333 -10.88 6.76 0.42
CA VAL A 333 -10.37 8.14 0.50
C VAL A 333 -10.92 8.93 -0.69
N LEU A 334 -11.11 10.24 -0.53
CA LEU A 334 -11.44 11.08 -1.67
C LEU A 334 -10.22 11.23 -2.58
N THR A 335 -10.33 10.67 -3.77
CA THR A 335 -9.32 10.79 -4.83
C THR A 335 -9.82 11.76 -5.89
N GLN A 336 -8.99 12.71 -6.28
CA GLN A 336 -9.31 13.69 -7.31
C GLN A 336 -9.09 13.09 -8.71
N PHE A 337 -10.12 13.16 -9.54
CA PHE A 337 -10.08 12.84 -10.97
C PHE A 337 -10.50 14.09 -11.74
N GLU A 338 -9.59 14.68 -12.50
CA GLU A 338 -9.84 15.92 -13.24
C GLU A 338 -10.56 16.96 -12.39
N THR A 339 -11.87 17.16 -12.62
CA THR A 339 -12.69 18.16 -11.93
C THR A 339 -13.51 17.62 -10.75
N ARG A 340 -13.52 16.29 -10.52
CA ARG A 340 -14.37 15.66 -9.50
C ARG A 340 -13.56 14.78 -8.55
N SER A 341 -13.91 14.87 -7.25
CA SER A 341 -13.41 13.93 -6.25
C SER A 341 -14.42 12.81 -6.02
N ARG A 342 -13.92 11.56 -5.94
CA ARG A 342 -14.75 10.37 -5.68
C ARG A 342 -14.12 9.55 -4.56
N PRO A 343 -14.93 8.89 -3.72
CA PRO A 343 -14.44 7.90 -2.78
C PRO A 343 -13.82 6.73 -3.54
N MET A 344 -12.54 6.46 -3.30
CA MET A 344 -11.80 5.40 -3.96
C MET A 344 -11.04 4.57 -2.94
N PRO A 345 -10.82 3.26 -3.17
CA PRO A 345 -9.93 2.46 -2.36
C PRO A 345 -8.51 3.00 -2.41
N LEU A 346 -7.72 2.76 -1.35
CA LEU A 346 -6.33 3.18 -1.28
C LEU A 346 -5.40 2.25 -2.04
N GLY A 347 -4.25 2.78 -2.42
CA GLY A 347 -3.06 2.02 -2.74
C GLY A 347 -3.04 1.35 -4.11
N LEU A 348 -3.93 1.74 -5.04
CA LEU A 348 -3.81 1.32 -6.43
C LEU A 348 -2.71 2.14 -7.11
N VAL A 349 -1.74 1.48 -7.73
CA VAL A 349 -0.60 2.09 -8.42
C VAL A 349 -0.42 1.48 -9.80
N ALA A 350 0.12 2.24 -10.75
CA ALA A 350 0.64 1.74 -12.01
C ALA A 350 2.13 1.43 -11.84
N VAL A 351 2.59 0.32 -12.42
CA VAL A 351 3.98 -0.15 -12.33
C VAL A 351 4.53 -0.25 -13.74
N ASP A 352 5.34 0.70 -14.15
CA ASP A 352 5.96 0.74 -15.47
C ASP A 352 7.33 0.07 -15.41
N PHE A 353 7.52 -0.99 -16.21
CA PHE A 353 8.74 -1.78 -16.28
C PHE A 353 9.50 -1.43 -17.55
N ALA A 354 10.52 -0.60 -17.46
CA ALA A 354 11.43 -0.30 -18.56
C ALA A 354 12.67 -1.21 -18.49
N PRO A 355 12.98 -2.01 -19.52
CA PRO A 355 14.21 -2.80 -19.54
C PRO A 355 15.43 -1.90 -19.35
N THR A 356 16.28 -2.24 -18.38
CA THR A 356 17.51 -1.48 -18.13
C THR A 356 18.45 -1.65 -19.33
N ARG A 357 18.75 -0.55 -20.02
CA ARG A 357 19.77 -0.54 -21.07
C ARG A 357 21.13 -0.80 -20.43
N ARG A 358 21.71 -1.98 -20.65
CA ARG A 358 23.13 -2.19 -20.31
C ARG A 358 23.95 -1.14 -21.06
N LYS A 359 24.54 -0.17 -20.34
CA LYS A 359 25.60 0.63 -20.94
C LYS A 359 26.67 -0.36 -21.37
N GLY A 360 26.88 -0.47 -22.69
CA GLY A 360 27.95 -1.30 -23.25
C GLY A 360 29.23 -0.93 -22.50
N ARG A 361 29.94 -1.94 -22.00
CA ARG A 361 31.33 -1.75 -21.57
C ARG A 361 32.08 -1.30 -22.81
N ALA A 362 32.43 -0.01 -22.84
CA ALA A 362 33.46 0.50 -23.76
C ALA A 362 34.81 -0.09 -23.36
#